data_a2d7b9409560559121435b20d1dcc679
#
_entry.id   a2d7b9409560559121435b20d1dcc679
#
_cell.length_a   1.000
_cell.length_b   1.000
_cell.length_c   1.000
_cell.angle_alpha   90.00
_cell.angle_beta   90.00
_cell.angle_gamma   90.00
#
_symmetry.space_group_name_H-M   'P 1'
#
loop_
_entity.id
_entity.type
_entity.pdbx_description
1 polymer ?
#
loop_
_entity_poly.entity_id
_entity_poly.type
_entity_poly.pdbx_seq_one_letter_code
_entity_poly.pdbx_strand_id
1 'polypeptide(L)'
;MAYTILESCTGCTLCARKCPVEAISGVRKELHHIDAAICIDCGICGRVCAFHAILNPKGREAQRLRPEEWQKPSWSIQECVACNICVDICPTGSIGLWRNSSYPQDKDYPSDAPYLAYPETCIACAFCAKDCPTGCISMQKQELTVG
;
A
#
# COMPACT_ATOMS: atom_id res chain seq x y z
N MET A 1 -12.54 -1.22 12.10
CA MET A 1 -11.48 -1.17 13.12
C MET A 1 -10.32 -0.38 12.54
N ALA A 2 -9.53 0.26 13.38
CA ALA A 2 -8.47 1.17 12.92
C ALA A 2 -7.16 0.89 13.65
N TYR A 3 -6.06 1.36 13.08
CA TYR A 3 -4.78 1.40 13.78
C TYR A 3 -4.84 2.44 14.91
N THR A 4 -4.01 2.28 15.91
CA THR A 4 -3.98 3.14 17.10
C THR A 4 -2.55 3.60 17.38
N ILE A 5 -2.38 4.87 17.72
CA ILE A 5 -1.06 5.44 18.09
C ILE A 5 -0.91 5.38 19.61
N LEU A 6 0.23 4.85 20.05
CA LEU A 6 0.58 4.74 21.48
C LEU A 6 1.28 5.99 22.00
N GLU A 7 1.33 6.13 23.34
CA GLU A 7 2.01 7.25 24.02
C GLU A 7 3.51 7.36 23.72
N SER A 8 4.12 6.27 23.23
CA SER A 8 5.52 6.30 22.80
C SER A 8 5.76 7.09 21.51
N CYS A 9 4.70 7.58 20.87
CA CYS A 9 4.80 8.43 19.68
C CYS A 9 5.61 9.70 19.99
N THR A 10 6.59 10.01 19.13
CA THR A 10 7.45 11.20 19.27
C THR A 10 6.98 12.38 18.42
N GLY A 11 5.92 12.21 17.64
CA GLY A 11 5.41 13.26 16.78
C GLY A 11 6.29 13.57 15.56
N CYS A 12 6.98 12.57 15.02
CA CYS A 12 7.85 12.75 13.85
C CYS A 12 7.08 13.06 12.55
N THR A 13 5.76 12.91 12.55
CA THR A 13 4.82 13.20 11.44
C THR A 13 4.90 12.25 10.24
N LEU A 14 5.82 11.29 10.21
CA LEU A 14 6.01 10.41 9.05
C LEU A 14 4.74 9.63 8.69
N CYS A 15 4.07 9.04 9.69
CA CYS A 15 2.82 8.31 9.48
C CYS A 15 1.72 9.21 8.90
N ALA A 16 1.61 10.44 9.41
CA ALA A 16 0.62 11.41 8.93
C ALA A 16 0.86 11.77 7.46
N ARG A 17 2.12 11.93 7.06
CA ARG A 17 2.48 12.24 5.66
C ARG A 17 2.27 11.07 4.71
N LYS A 18 2.33 9.83 5.22
CA LYS A 18 2.19 8.62 4.42
C LYS A 18 0.75 8.11 4.35
N CYS A 19 -0.12 8.53 5.24
CA CYS A 19 -1.51 8.09 5.24
C CYS A 19 -2.23 8.51 3.97
N PRO A 20 -2.75 7.55 3.15
CA PRO A 20 -3.36 7.88 1.87
C PRO A 20 -4.74 8.57 1.98
N VAL A 21 -5.37 8.47 3.14
CA VAL A 21 -6.70 9.05 3.40
C VAL A 21 -6.66 10.18 4.42
N GLU A 22 -5.47 10.59 4.84
CA GLU A 22 -5.28 11.68 5.81
C GLU A 22 -6.02 11.46 7.13
N ALA A 23 -6.06 10.22 7.60
CA ALA A 23 -6.73 9.86 8.84
C ALA A 23 -5.93 10.23 10.10
N ILE A 24 -4.67 10.63 9.94
CA ILE A 24 -3.75 10.89 11.05
C ILE A 24 -3.53 12.39 11.20
N SER A 25 -3.77 12.89 12.39
CA SER A 25 -3.61 14.30 12.73
C SER A 25 -2.74 14.46 13.98
N GLY A 26 -2.12 15.62 14.11
CA GLY A 26 -1.30 15.96 15.26
C GLY A 26 -0.33 17.08 14.94
N VAL A 27 0.30 17.61 15.98
CA VAL A 27 1.31 18.65 15.87
C VAL A 27 2.70 18.01 15.96
N ARG A 28 3.63 18.51 15.19
CA ARG A 28 5.02 18.02 15.19
C ARG A 28 5.59 18.03 16.61
N LYS A 29 6.24 16.94 16.99
CA LYS A 29 6.82 16.66 18.32
C LYS A 29 5.78 16.36 19.40
N GLU A 30 4.50 16.21 19.04
CA GLU A 30 3.45 15.82 19.97
C GLU A 30 2.80 14.51 19.53
N LEU A 31 2.04 13.89 20.43
CA LEU A 31 1.30 12.67 20.16
C LEU A 31 0.31 12.88 19.01
N HIS A 32 0.37 12.02 18.01
CA HIS A 32 -0.59 12.02 16.91
C HIS A 32 -1.77 11.11 17.21
N HIS A 33 -2.85 11.30 16.47
CA HIS A 33 -4.10 10.57 16.62
C HIS A 33 -4.61 10.08 15.27
N ILE A 34 -5.13 8.85 15.24
CA ILE A 34 -5.75 8.25 14.05
C ILE A 34 -7.27 8.33 14.20
N ASP A 35 -7.93 8.94 13.20
CA ASP A 35 -9.39 8.98 13.14
C ASP A 35 -9.91 7.64 12.63
N ALA A 36 -10.55 6.87 13.50
CA ALA A 36 -11.06 5.55 13.17
C ALA A 36 -12.15 5.57 12.10
N ALA A 37 -12.87 6.68 11.95
CA ALA A 37 -13.92 6.82 10.94
C ALA A 37 -13.34 6.99 9.53
N ILE A 38 -12.11 7.50 9.41
CA ILE A 38 -11.44 7.75 8.13
C ILE A 38 -10.47 6.63 7.77
N CYS A 39 -9.84 5.99 8.77
CA CYS A 39 -8.83 4.96 8.58
C CYS A 39 -9.36 3.77 7.77
N ILE A 40 -8.60 3.36 6.76
CA ILE A 40 -8.94 2.22 5.88
C ILE A 40 -8.16 0.94 6.23
N ASP A 41 -7.44 0.92 7.34
CA ASP A 41 -6.66 -0.25 7.81
C ASP A 41 -5.56 -0.72 6.83
N CYS A 42 -5.00 0.19 6.05
CA CYS A 42 -3.96 -0.16 5.07
C CYS A 42 -2.61 -0.56 5.69
N GLY A 43 -2.34 -0.15 6.93
CA GLY A 43 -1.16 -0.54 7.68
C GLY A 43 0.13 0.22 7.38
N ILE A 44 0.11 1.23 6.51
CA ILE A 44 1.33 1.98 6.16
C ILE A 44 1.93 2.68 7.38
N CYS A 45 1.11 3.22 8.26
CA CYS A 45 1.56 3.93 9.46
C CYS A 45 2.40 3.02 10.36
N GLY A 46 1.96 1.77 10.57
CA GLY A 46 2.71 0.79 11.36
C GLY A 46 4.03 0.40 10.71
N ARG A 47 4.06 0.31 9.38
CA ARG A 47 5.29 -0.05 8.67
C ARG A 47 6.36 1.03 8.71
N VAL A 48 5.97 2.30 8.79
CA VAL A 48 6.93 3.42 8.77
C VAL A 48 7.32 3.94 10.16
N CYS A 49 6.60 3.56 11.22
CA CYS A 49 6.87 4.06 12.56
C CYS A 49 8.17 3.47 13.12
N ALA A 50 9.18 4.32 13.31
CA ALA A 50 10.50 3.91 13.82
C ALA A 50 10.48 3.61 15.34
N PHE A 51 9.46 4.06 16.04
CA PHE A 51 9.36 3.95 17.49
C PHE A 51 8.40 2.86 17.95
N HIS A 52 7.89 2.07 17.02
CA HIS A 52 6.92 1.00 17.29
C HIS A 52 5.71 1.50 18.10
N ALA A 53 5.28 2.72 17.81
CA ALA A 53 4.22 3.40 18.57
C ALA A 53 2.83 3.13 18.01
N ILE A 54 2.66 2.16 17.14
CA ILE A 54 1.40 1.90 16.45
C ILE A 54 0.94 0.46 16.65
N LEU A 55 -0.32 0.32 17.11
CA LEU A 55 -1.00 -0.97 17.22
C LEU A 55 -1.87 -1.21 16.00
N ASN A 56 -1.91 -2.47 15.54
CA ASN A 56 -2.85 -2.88 14.49
C ASN A 56 -4.27 -3.03 15.06
N PRO A 57 -5.31 -3.25 14.23
CA PRO A 57 -6.69 -3.40 14.71
C PRO A 57 -6.90 -4.56 15.70
N LYS A 58 -5.98 -5.52 15.76
CA LYS A 58 -6.00 -6.62 16.71
C LYS A 58 -5.32 -6.31 18.04
N GLY A 59 -4.83 -5.08 18.23
CA GLY A 59 -4.15 -4.66 19.44
C GLY A 59 -2.70 -5.11 19.54
N ARG A 60 -2.09 -5.54 18.46
CA ARG A 60 -0.68 -5.94 18.42
C ARG A 60 0.18 -4.83 17.86
N GLU A 61 1.40 -4.71 18.37
CA GLU A 61 2.38 -3.76 17.88
C GLU A 61 2.74 -4.04 16.42
N ALA A 62 2.60 -3.01 15.58
CA ALA A 62 2.93 -3.14 14.17
C ALA A 62 4.44 -3.13 13.96
N GLN A 63 4.91 -4.00 13.06
CA GLN A 63 6.33 -4.12 12.75
C GLN A 63 6.76 -3.08 11.72
N ARG A 64 7.86 -2.39 12.00
CA ARG A 64 8.49 -1.52 11.00
C ARG A 64 9.14 -2.37 9.92
N LEU A 65 8.86 -2.02 8.67
CA LEU A 65 9.51 -2.63 7.51
C LEU A 65 10.14 -1.53 6.66
N ARG A 66 11.35 -1.78 6.18
CA ARG A 66 12.00 -0.89 5.21
C ARG A 66 11.24 -0.93 3.88
N PRO A 67 11.20 0.16 3.11
CA PRO A 67 10.50 0.15 1.81
C PRO A 67 10.96 -0.98 0.87
N GLU A 68 12.21 -1.40 0.93
CA GLU A 68 12.74 -2.51 0.14
C GLU A 68 12.15 -3.87 0.53
N GLU A 69 11.66 -4.00 1.75
CA GLU A 69 11.03 -5.22 2.26
C GLU A 69 9.53 -5.28 2.00
N TRP A 70 8.93 -4.20 1.49
CA TRP A 70 7.51 -4.16 1.21
C TRP A 70 7.18 -5.05 0.02
N GLN A 71 6.12 -5.84 0.18
CA GLN A 71 5.62 -6.67 -0.91
C GLN A 71 4.78 -5.83 -1.86
N LYS A 72 5.01 -6.01 -3.16
CA LYS A 72 4.27 -5.31 -4.21
C LYS A 72 3.41 -6.31 -4.99
N PRO A 73 2.31 -5.85 -5.61
CA PRO A 73 1.45 -6.75 -6.39
C PRO A 73 2.13 -7.19 -7.69
N SER A 74 1.90 -8.45 -8.04
CA SER A 74 2.29 -9.04 -9.31
C SER A 74 1.08 -9.78 -9.87
N TRP A 75 0.82 -9.64 -11.16
CA TRP A 75 -0.35 -10.21 -11.83
C TRP A 75 0.02 -11.46 -12.61
N SER A 76 -0.79 -12.53 -12.46
CA SER A 76 -0.82 -13.64 -13.39
C SER A 76 -1.77 -13.29 -14.54
N ILE A 77 -1.21 -12.85 -15.66
CA ILE A 77 -1.98 -12.29 -16.77
C ILE A 77 -2.94 -13.31 -17.37
N GLN A 78 -2.57 -14.59 -17.34
CA GLN A 78 -3.42 -15.67 -17.87
C GLN A 78 -4.73 -15.82 -17.08
N GLU A 79 -4.73 -15.46 -15.81
CA GLU A 79 -5.89 -15.55 -14.93
C GLU A 79 -6.64 -14.23 -14.79
N CYS A 80 -6.05 -13.14 -15.23
CA CYS A 80 -6.64 -11.80 -15.12
C CYS A 80 -7.77 -11.62 -16.14
N VAL A 81 -8.95 -11.21 -15.65
CA VAL A 81 -10.12 -10.97 -16.50
C VAL A 81 -10.32 -9.47 -16.84
N ALA A 82 -9.34 -8.64 -16.52
CA ALA A 82 -9.34 -7.19 -16.79
C ALA A 82 -10.57 -6.47 -16.21
N CYS A 83 -11.02 -6.87 -15.02
CA CYS A 83 -12.16 -6.23 -14.35
C CYS A 83 -11.81 -4.85 -13.78
N ASN A 84 -10.51 -4.56 -13.59
CA ASN A 84 -9.96 -3.28 -13.10
C ASN A 84 -10.36 -2.88 -11.68
N ILE A 85 -10.89 -3.79 -10.88
CA ILE A 85 -11.20 -3.53 -9.47
C ILE A 85 -9.93 -3.10 -8.72
N CYS A 86 -8.79 -3.75 -9.01
CA CYS A 86 -7.50 -3.41 -8.39
C CYS A 86 -7.07 -1.97 -8.68
N VAL A 87 -7.36 -1.46 -9.87
CA VAL A 87 -7.06 -0.06 -10.24
C VAL A 87 -7.90 0.89 -9.39
N ASP A 88 -9.20 0.61 -9.27
CA ASP A 88 -10.14 1.47 -8.56
C ASP A 88 -9.92 1.44 -7.03
N ILE A 89 -9.54 0.28 -6.49
CA ILE A 89 -9.40 0.12 -5.04
C ILE A 89 -8.05 0.61 -4.49
N CYS A 90 -7.06 0.82 -5.36
CA CYS A 90 -5.74 1.26 -4.91
C CYS A 90 -5.82 2.67 -4.29
N PRO A 91 -5.53 2.83 -2.98
CA PRO A 91 -5.70 4.13 -2.31
C PRO A 91 -4.69 5.18 -2.75
N THR A 92 -3.58 4.76 -3.36
CA THR A 92 -2.51 5.67 -3.81
C THR A 92 -2.49 5.85 -5.33
N GLY A 93 -3.40 5.19 -6.07
CA GLY A 93 -3.42 5.28 -7.52
C GLY A 93 -2.16 4.71 -8.19
N SER A 94 -1.55 3.70 -7.57
CA SER A 94 -0.28 3.13 -8.05
C SER A 94 -0.43 2.18 -9.21
N ILE A 95 -1.65 1.70 -9.49
CA ILE A 95 -1.95 0.71 -10.52
C ILE A 95 -2.55 1.41 -11.73
N GLY A 96 -1.99 1.16 -12.90
CA GLY A 96 -2.48 1.70 -14.16
C GLY A 96 -2.81 0.59 -15.16
N LEU A 97 -3.31 0.98 -16.33
CA LEU A 97 -3.57 0.06 -17.44
C LEU A 97 -2.37 0.04 -18.38
N TRP A 98 -2.02 -1.15 -18.87
CA TRP A 98 -0.86 -1.34 -19.72
C TRP A 98 -0.90 -0.48 -20.99
N ARG A 99 -2.07 -0.27 -21.58
CA ARG A 99 -2.24 0.60 -22.77
C ARG A 99 -1.77 2.04 -22.55
N ASN A 100 -1.76 2.50 -21.29
CA ASN A 100 -1.31 3.85 -20.92
C ASN A 100 0.15 3.88 -20.47
N SER A 101 0.85 2.74 -20.58
CA SER A 101 2.24 2.62 -20.18
C SER A 101 3.16 3.39 -21.15
N SER A 102 4.18 4.04 -20.60
CA SER A 102 5.27 4.63 -21.37
C SER A 102 6.32 3.60 -21.81
N TYR A 103 6.23 2.36 -21.30
CA TYR A 103 7.12 1.29 -21.69
C TYR A 103 6.76 0.74 -23.07
N PRO A 104 7.73 0.12 -23.80
CA PRO A 104 7.43 -0.55 -25.06
C PRO A 104 6.31 -1.57 -24.87
N GLN A 105 5.33 -1.56 -25.76
CA GLN A 105 4.21 -2.49 -25.66
C GLN A 105 4.69 -3.92 -25.90
N ASP A 106 4.48 -4.75 -24.89
CA ASP A 106 4.69 -6.19 -25.02
C ASP A 106 3.44 -6.80 -25.65
N LYS A 107 3.62 -7.53 -26.75
CA LYS A 107 2.51 -8.16 -27.47
C LYS A 107 1.79 -9.21 -26.64
N ASP A 108 2.49 -9.81 -25.68
CA ASP A 108 1.95 -10.86 -24.83
C ASP A 108 1.21 -10.28 -23.60
N TYR A 109 1.33 -8.97 -23.35
CA TYR A 109 0.65 -8.33 -22.23
C TYR A 109 -0.59 -7.61 -22.75
N PRO A 110 -1.80 -8.02 -22.29
CA PRO A 110 -3.04 -7.39 -22.76
C PRO A 110 -3.08 -5.90 -22.46
N SER A 111 -3.49 -5.09 -23.42
CA SER A 111 -3.56 -3.63 -23.25
C SER A 111 -4.53 -3.19 -22.15
N ASP A 112 -5.56 -3.98 -21.88
CA ASP A 112 -6.55 -3.70 -20.83
C ASP A 112 -6.15 -4.24 -19.47
N ALA A 113 -5.01 -4.93 -19.36
CA ALA A 113 -4.56 -5.50 -18.11
C ALA A 113 -3.91 -4.45 -17.21
N PRO A 114 -4.08 -4.57 -15.89
CA PRO A 114 -3.43 -3.67 -14.95
C PRO A 114 -1.95 -4.02 -14.76
N TYR A 115 -1.18 -3.04 -14.36
CA TYR A 115 0.22 -3.22 -13.95
C TYR A 115 0.57 -2.20 -12.86
N LEU A 116 1.66 -2.43 -12.15
CA LEU A 116 2.13 -1.50 -11.14
C LEU A 116 2.85 -0.33 -11.82
N ALA A 117 2.09 0.72 -12.13
CA ALA A 117 2.58 1.87 -12.87
C ALA A 117 3.53 2.75 -12.05
N TYR A 118 3.26 2.85 -10.74
CA TYR A 118 4.03 3.70 -9.83
C TYR A 118 4.47 2.90 -8.61
N PRO A 119 5.53 2.07 -8.73
CA PRO A 119 5.99 1.23 -7.62
C PRO A 119 6.35 2.02 -6.36
N GLU A 120 6.87 3.22 -6.53
CA GLU A 120 7.29 4.11 -5.44
C GLU A 120 6.12 4.64 -4.60
N THR A 121 4.91 4.69 -5.13
CA THR A 121 3.73 5.14 -4.41
C THR A 121 2.94 4.01 -3.77
N CYS A 122 3.22 2.76 -4.14
CA CYS A 122 2.55 1.59 -3.58
C CYS A 122 2.93 1.42 -2.10
N ILE A 123 1.92 1.35 -1.23
CA ILE A 123 2.11 1.25 0.22
C ILE A 123 2.01 -0.17 0.77
N ALA A 124 1.96 -1.16 -0.12
CA ALA A 124 1.90 -2.58 0.24
C ALA A 124 0.68 -2.97 1.09
N CYS A 125 -0.45 -2.31 0.90
CA CYS A 125 -1.68 -2.57 1.67
C CYS A 125 -2.37 -3.89 1.31
N ALA A 126 -2.06 -4.47 0.14
CA ALA A 126 -2.63 -5.71 -0.38
C ALA A 126 -4.13 -5.66 -0.71
N PHE A 127 -4.76 -4.49 -0.75
CA PHE A 127 -6.18 -4.38 -1.08
C PHE A 127 -6.49 -4.92 -2.48
N CYS A 128 -5.63 -4.63 -3.46
CA CYS A 128 -5.77 -5.14 -4.82
C CYS A 128 -5.80 -6.67 -4.85
N ALA A 129 -4.90 -7.32 -4.12
CA ALA A 129 -4.83 -8.77 -4.06
C ALA A 129 -6.04 -9.39 -3.35
N LYS A 130 -6.52 -8.75 -2.28
CA LYS A 130 -7.67 -9.24 -1.52
C LYS A 130 -8.97 -9.18 -2.31
N ASP A 131 -9.15 -8.15 -3.11
CA ASP A 131 -10.41 -7.91 -3.83
C ASP A 131 -10.38 -8.41 -5.27
N CYS A 132 -9.29 -9.03 -5.71
CA CYS A 132 -9.22 -9.64 -7.03
C CYS A 132 -10.14 -10.87 -7.12
N PRO A 133 -11.17 -10.86 -8.01
CA PRO A 133 -12.14 -11.96 -8.06
C PRO A 133 -11.56 -13.29 -8.55
N THR A 134 -10.47 -13.24 -9.33
CA THR A 134 -9.81 -14.46 -9.84
C THR A 134 -8.60 -14.86 -9.01
N GLY A 135 -8.20 -14.05 -8.03
CA GLY A 135 -7.01 -14.32 -7.23
C GLY A 135 -5.71 -14.28 -8.02
N CYS A 136 -5.67 -13.56 -9.14
CA CYS A 136 -4.49 -13.52 -10.01
C CYS A 136 -3.37 -12.60 -9.50
N ILE A 137 -3.59 -11.87 -8.41
CA ILE A 137 -2.61 -10.94 -7.85
C ILE A 137 -1.92 -11.60 -6.65
N SER A 138 -0.58 -11.68 -6.70
CA SER A 138 0.23 -12.13 -5.58
C SER A 138 1.11 -10.97 -5.10
N MET A 139 1.28 -10.87 -3.77
CA MET A 139 2.17 -9.88 -3.17
C MET A 139 3.56 -10.48 -3.06
N GLN A 140 4.53 -9.88 -3.72
CA GLN A 140 5.90 -10.39 -3.79
C GLN A 140 6.90 -9.28 -3.48
N LYS A 141 8.00 -9.63 -2.83
CA LYS A 141 9.14 -8.72 -2.72
C LYS A 141 9.68 -8.47 -4.13
N GLN A 142 9.84 -7.20 -4.46
CA GLN A 142 10.55 -6.85 -5.69
C GLN A 142 12.02 -7.13 -5.47
N GLU A 143 12.57 -8.05 -6.24
CA GLU A 143 14.01 -8.16 -6.35
C GLU A 143 14.51 -6.88 -7.01
N LEU A 144 15.34 -6.14 -6.27
CA LEU A 144 16.15 -5.10 -6.87
C LEU A 144 17.13 -5.77 -7.81
N THR A 145 16.71 -5.98 -9.04
CA THR A 145 17.65 -6.31 -10.10
C THR A 145 18.52 -5.08 -10.29
N VAL A 146 19.66 -5.09 -9.64
CA VAL A 146 20.74 -4.18 -9.97
C VAL A 146 21.22 -4.62 -11.33
N GLY A 147 20.59 -4.06 -12.36
CA GLY A 147 21.05 -4.23 -13.73
C GLY A 147 21.88 -3.05 -14.14
#